data_d2d38b0a1c873ff67c173a58eefe7bd5
#
_entry.id   d2d38b0a1c873ff67c173a58eefe7bd5
#
_cell.length_a   1.000
_cell.length_b   1.000
_cell.length_c   1.000
_cell.angle_alpha   90.00
_cell.angle_beta   90.00
_cell.angle_gamma   90.00
#
_symmetry.space_group_name_H-M   'P 1'
#
loop_
_entity.id
_entity.type
_entity.pdbx_description
1 polymer ?
#
loop_
_entity_poly.entity_id
_entity_poly.type
_entity_poly.pdbx_seq_one_letter_code
_entity_poly.pdbx_strand_id
1 'polypeptide(L)'
;VGGYPETAYGQGGYAGPPYGQGGYPQPGGYPQPSGYPGAGYPPPPPQTPGTNGFAIAALIFGIVGGALLGFIFGFIALSQTKRTGQNGRGLAIAGLILSGMWTIGIILLIVLAIATSATRDNGGSVTQGGDITATALQVGDCVNNLKNSTDVRSLPGVPCAQPHQGEVFAVFDLPGSRTYPGRPAVREQVQAECNSRLETYSPSAQSDTSIGLFSLYPQQASWEQGDRGVVCIATAETGTVTGSIKGK
;
A
#
# COMPACT_ATOMS: atom_id res chain seq x y z
N VAL A 1 -34.90 -24.81 -35.35
CA VAL A 1 -35.84 -23.90 -36.02
C VAL A 1 -35.71 -22.55 -35.38
N GLY A 2 -35.29 -21.53 -36.17
CA GLY A 2 -35.33 -20.09 -35.81
C GLY A 2 -33.97 -19.46 -35.59
N GLY A 3 -33.21 -19.18 -36.69
CA GLY A 3 -32.06 -18.29 -36.69
C GLY A 3 -32.52 -16.85 -36.76
N TYR A 4 -31.84 -15.98 -36.00
CA TYR A 4 -31.95 -14.52 -36.13
C TYR A 4 -30.74 -13.99 -36.90
N PRO A 5 -30.91 -13.03 -37.85
CA PRO A 5 -29.82 -12.53 -38.66
C PRO A 5 -29.03 -11.46 -37.91
N GLU A 6 -27.73 -11.58 -38.05
CA GLU A 6 -26.70 -10.62 -37.65
C GLU A 6 -26.80 -9.37 -38.53
N THR A 7 -27.09 -8.21 -37.95
CA THR A 7 -27.00 -6.92 -38.62
C THR A 7 -25.60 -6.34 -38.44
N ALA A 8 -24.83 -6.39 -39.50
CA ALA A 8 -23.53 -5.72 -39.64
C ALA A 8 -23.75 -4.19 -39.68
N TYR A 9 -23.17 -3.46 -38.72
CA TYR A 9 -23.07 -1.99 -38.80
C TYR A 9 -21.84 -1.62 -39.61
N GLY A 10 -22.15 -1.12 -40.85
CA GLY A 10 -21.16 -0.55 -41.73
C GLY A 10 -20.53 0.73 -41.17
N GLN A 11 -19.22 0.81 -41.22
CA GLN A 11 -18.45 2.04 -41.00
C GLN A 11 -18.68 2.99 -42.17
N GLY A 12 -19.51 4.02 -41.97
CA GLY A 12 -19.66 5.15 -42.90
C GLY A 12 -18.48 6.11 -42.74
N GLY A 13 -17.48 6.00 -43.60
CA GLY A 13 -16.45 7.01 -43.77
C GLY A 13 -17.05 8.28 -44.40
N TYR A 14 -17.02 9.39 -43.69
CA TYR A 14 -17.32 10.70 -44.26
C TYR A 14 -16.10 11.19 -45.05
N ALA A 15 -16.17 11.06 -46.37
CA ALA A 15 -15.26 11.75 -47.28
C ALA A 15 -15.71 13.22 -47.35
N GLY A 16 -14.92 14.13 -46.86
CA GLY A 16 -15.10 15.57 -47.06
C GLY A 16 -14.86 15.96 -48.50
N PRO A 17 -15.60 16.93 -49.05
CA PRO A 17 -15.45 17.36 -50.44
C PRO A 17 -14.13 18.12 -50.65
N PRO A 18 -13.48 17.94 -51.81
CA PRO A 18 -12.26 18.70 -52.14
C PRO A 18 -12.66 20.14 -52.50
N TYR A 19 -12.10 21.11 -51.76
CA TYR A 19 -12.23 22.52 -52.13
C TYR A 19 -11.38 22.78 -53.37
N GLY A 20 -12.05 22.86 -54.53
CA GLY A 20 -11.48 23.34 -55.77
C GLY A 20 -11.19 24.84 -55.66
N GLN A 21 -9.94 25.21 -55.95
CA GLN A 21 -9.58 26.61 -56.23
C GLN A 21 -10.24 27.05 -57.53
N GLY A 22 -11.40 27.69 -57.40
CA GLY A 22 -12.03 28.42 -58.49
C GLY A 22 -11.66 29.89 -58.37
N GLY A 23 -10.77 30.37 -59.23
CA GLY A 23 -10.46 31.78 -59.36
C GLY A 23 -11.69 32.56 -59.82
N TYR A 24 -12.14 33.54 -59.06
CA TYR A 24 -13.13 34.49 -59.47
C TYR A 24 -12.48 35.61 -60.30
N PRO A 25 -13.06 36.04 -61.45
CA PRO A 25 -12.57 37.20 -62.18
C PRO A 25 -12.84 38.48 -61.38
N GLN A 26 -11.83 39.30 -61.24
CA GLN A 26 -11.87 40.59 -60.56
C GLN A 26 -12.71 41.60 -61.39
N PRO A 27 -13.83 42.14 -60.91
CA PRO A 27 -14.47 43.28 -61.57
C PRO A 27 -13.71 44.56 -61.27
N GLY A 28 -13.63 45.40 -62.28
CA GLY A 28 -12.82 46.60 -62.42
C GLY A 28 -12.85 47.61 -61.27
N GLY A 29 -11.75 48.34 -61.20
CA GLY A 29 -11.38 49.26 -60.17
C GLY A 29 -12.39 50.38 -59.95
N TYR A 30 -12.65 50.61 -58.67
CA TYR A 30 -13.14 51.86 -58.14
C TYR A 30 -11.99 52.77 -57.76
N PRO A 31 -12.01 54.07 -57.99
CA PRO A 31 -10.99 54.99 -57.58
C PRO A 31 -10.93 55.05 -56.06
N GLN A 32 -9.74 54.81 -55.51
CA GLN A 32 -9.49 54.90 -54.07
C GLN A 32 -9.56 56.37 -53.62
N PRO A 33 -10.39 56.72 -52.64
CA PRO A 33 -10.30 58.02 -51.99
C PRO A 33 -8.98 58.11 -51.22
N SER A 34 -8.17 59.08 -51.57
CA SER A 34 -6.90 59.37 -50.92
C SER A 34 -7.12 59.79 -49.46
N GLY A 35 -6.41 59.12 -48.55
CA GLY A 35 -5.95 59.72 -47.31
C GLY A 35 -6.90 59.68 -46.09
N TYR A 36 -6.95 58.54 -45.44
CA TYR A 36 -7.07 58.58 -43.99
C TYR A 36 -5.71 58.12 -43.39
N PRO A 37 -5.15 58.86 -42.45
CA PRO A 37 -3.98 58.37 -41.69
C PRO A 37 -4.41 57.13 -40.95
N GLY A 38 -3.82 55.97 -41.26
CA GLY A 38 -4.07 54.74 -40.56
C GLY A 38 -3.80 54.93 -39.08
N ALA A 39 -4.88 54.95 -38.29
CA ALA A 39 -4.76 54.73 -36.88
C ALA A 39 -4.18 53.31 -36.67
N GLY A 40 -2.85 53.24 -36.54
CA GLY A 40 -2.17 51.97 -36.20
C GLY A 40 -2.80 51.42 -34.95
N TYR A 41 -3.48 50.29 -35.06
CA TYR A 41 -3.88 49.53 -33.89
C TYR A 41 -2.60 49.28 -33.07
N PRO A 42 -2.58 49.65 -31.76
CA PRO A 42 -1.46 49.30 -30.92
C PRO A 42 -1.23 47.79 -30.99
N PRO A 43 0.03 47.33 -31.07
CA PRO A 43 0.30 45.92 -31.08
C PRO A 43 -0.36 45.26 -29.84
N PRO A 44 -0.95 44.06 -29.98
CA PRO A 44 -1.54 43.37 -28.83
C PRO A 44 -0.47 43.25 -27.71
N PRO A 45 -0.85 43.49 -26.46
CA PRO A 45 0.07 43.38 -25.36
C PRO A 45 0.76 42.02 -25.38
N PRO A 46 2.07 41.93 -25.07
CA PRO A 46 2.76 40.65 -25.02
C PRO A 46 2.07 39.72 -24.04
N GLN A 47 1.58 38.63 -24.54
CA GLN A 47 0.95 37.60 -23.71
C GLN A 47 2.03 36.98 -22.83
N THR A 48 1.95 37.19 -21.52
CA THR A 48 2.81 36.49 -20.57
C THR A 48 2.58 35.00 -20.70
N PRO A 49 3.62 34.16 -20.95
CA PRO A 49 3.46 32.73 -21.05
C PRO A 49 2.84 32.20 -19.76
N GLY A 50 1.68 31.51 -19.87
CA GLY A 50 1.00 30.90 -18.74
C GLY A 50 1.88 29.88 -18.03
N THR A 51 1.54 29.59 -16.77
CA THR A 51 2.22 28.53 -16.00
C THR A 51 1.83 27.15 -16.53
N ASN A 52 2.80 26.25 -16.70
CA ASN A 52 2.57 24.92 -17.20
C ASN A 52 1.74 24.08 -16.20
N GLY A 53 0.61 23.52 -16.65
CA GLY A 53 -0.29 22.73 -15.80
C GLY A 53 0.36 21.46 -15.22
N PHE A 54 1.27 20.83 -15.95
CA PHE A 54 2.03 19.67 -15.44
C PHE A 54 3.01 20.05 -14.33
N ALA A 55 3.52 21.29 -14.32
CA ALA A 55 4.36 21.78 -13.24
C ALA A 55 3.57 21.96 -11.94
N ILE A 56 2.33 22.41 -12.03
CA ILE A 56 1.40 22.51 -10.89
C ILE A 56 1.04 21.10 -10.39
N ALA A 57 0.71 20.18 -11.31
CA ALA A 57 0.41 18.80 -10.97
C ALA A 57 1.61 18.11 -10.28
N ALA A 58 2.82 18.29 -10.79
CA ALA A 58 4.04 17.73 -10.18
C ALA A 58 4.23 18.23 -8.73
N LEU A 59 3.97 19.49 -8.46
CA LEU A 59 4.06 20.05 -7.12
C LEU A 59 2.99 19.45 -6.18
N ILE A 60 1.73 19.37 -6.63
CA ILE A 60 0.63 18.81 -5.84
C ILE A 60 0.92 17.33 -5.48
N PHE A 61 1.28 16.50 -6.47
CA PHE A 61 1.60 15.10 -6.23
C PHE A 61 2.88 14.92 -5.41
N GLY A 62 3.85 15.84 -5.54
CA GLY A 62 5.03 15.86 -4.69
C GLY A 62 4.68 16.13 -3.22
N ILE A 63 3.74 17.02 -2.93
CA ILE A 63 3.29 17.33 -1.56
C ILE A 63 2.48 16.17 -0.96
N VAL A 64 1.55 15.58 -1.73
CA VAL A 64 0.65 14.51 -1.28
C VAL A 64 1.34 13.14 -1.17
N GLY A 65 2.62 13.04 -1.56
CA GLY A 65 3.39 11.79 -1.49
C GLY A 65 3.19 10.87 -2.70
N GLY A 66 2.61 11.36 -3.78
CA GLY A 66 2.47 10.64 -5.06
C GLY A 66 3.81 10.57 -5.82
N ALA A 67 4.84 9.93 -5.24
CA ALA A 67 6.21 9.97 -5.74
C ALA A 67 6.32 9.63 -7.25
N LEU A 68 5.71 8.54 -7.70
CA LEU A 68 5.75 8.12 -9.10
C LEU A 68 5.11 9.16 -10.04
N LEU A 69 3.92 9.66 -9.70
CA LEU A 69 3.21 10.65 -10.49
C LEU A 69 3.95 11.99 -10.48
N GLY A 70 4.49 12.39 -9.33
CA GLY A 70 5.32 13.59 -9.21
C GLY A 70 6.56 13.55 -10.10
N PHE A 71 7.24 12.41 -10.20
CA PHE A 71 8.36 12.22 -11.14
C PHE A 71 7.91 12.31 -12.59
N ILE A 72 6.86 11.58 -12.98
CA ILE A 72 6.36 11.57 -14.37
C ILE A 72 5.97 12.98 -14.80
N PHE A 73 5.13 13.65 -14.03
CA PHE A 73 4.68 15.01 -14.36
C PHE A 73 5.81 16.04 -14.29
N GLY A 74 6.75 15.88 -13.36
CA GLY A 74 7.93 16.73 -13.25
C GLY A 74 8.83 16.65 -14.49
N PHE A 75 9.12 15.46 -15.00
CA PHE A 75 9.89 15.28 -16.22
C PHE A 75 9.17 15.82 -17.47
N ILE A 76 7.86 15.56 -17.59
CA ILE A 76 7.03 16.11 -18.67
C ILE A 76 7.05 17.64 -18.64
N ALA A 77 6.84 18.24 -17.44
CA ALA A 77 6.86 19.68 -17.25
C ALA A 77 8.21 20.31 -17.62
N LEU A 78 9.33 19.71 -17.20
CA LEU A 78 10.66 20.19 -17.55
C LEU A 78 10.92 20.14 -19.07
N SER A 79 10.47 19.08 -19.74
CA SER A 79 10.57 18.92 -21.19
C SER A 79 9.73 19.97 -21.92
N GLN A 80 8.49 20.18 -21.48
CA GLN A 80 7.56 21.16 -22.11
C GLN A 80 8.01 22.60 -21.88
N THR A 81 8.39 22.97 -20.65
CA THR A 81 8.83 24.34 -20.33
C THR A 81 10.11 24.72 -21.08
N LYS A 82 10.97 23.73 -21.41
CA LYS A 82 12.13 23.94 -22.29
C LYS A 82 11.76 24.27 -23.72
N ARG A 83 10.69 23.67 -24.25
CA ARG A 83 10.25 23.84 -25.65
C ARG A 83 9.33 25.01 -25.87
N THR A 84 8.45 25.30 -24.91
CA THR A 84 7.37 26.30 -25.05
C THR A 84 7.68 27.64 -24.41
N GLY A 85 8.79 27.75 -23.63
CA GLY A 85 9.12 28.97 -22.89
C GLY A 85 8.13 29.36 -21.78
N GLN A 86 7.21 28.44 -21.41
CA GLN A 86 6.23 28.66 -20.36
C GLN A 86 6.88 28.79 -18.98
N ASN A 87 6.24 29.57 -18.09
CA ASN A 87 6.65 29.65 -16.69
C ASN A 87 6.32 28.35 -15.95
N GLY A 88 7.07 28.02 -14.89
CA GLY A 88 6.81 26.85 -14.05
C GLY A 88 7.98 25.91 -13.86
N ARG A 89 9.15 26.23 -14.40
CA ARG A 89 10.37 25.44 -14.23
C ARG A 89 10.74 25.22 -12.76
N GLY A 90 10.62 26.29 -11.93
CA GLY A 90 10.86 26.20 -10.50
C GLY A 90 9.90 25.26 -9.78
N LEU A 91 8.59 25.31 -10.15
CA LEU A 91 7.58 24.43 -9.60
C LEU A 91 7.82 22.95 -9.96
N ALA A 92 8.22 22.68 -11.22
CA ALA A 92 8.56 21.33 -11.66
C ALA A 92 9.78 20.76 -10.89
N ILE A 93 10.82 21.59 -10.69
CA ILE A 93 12.01 21.20 -9.92
C ILE A 93 11.64 20.96 -8.45
N ALA A 94 10.85 21.86 -7.85
CA ALA A 94 10.38 21.69 -6.47
C ALA A 94 9.57 20.38 -6.31
N GLY A 95 8.66 20.07 -7.24
CA GLY A 95 7.90 18.82 -7.27
C GLY A 95 8.80 17.59 -7.36
N LEU A 96 9.83 17.61 -8.21
CA LEU A 96 10.82 16.53 -8.32
C LEU A 96 11.64 16.32 -7.04
N ILE A 97 12.08 17.41 -6.40
CA ILE A 97 12.82 17.34 -5.13
C ILE A 97 11.93 16.73 -4.04
N LEU A 98 10.68 17.21 -3.91
CA LEU A 98 9.73 16.67 -2.95
C LEU A 98 9.46 15.19 -3.19
N SER A 99 9.20 14.78 -4.44
CA SER A 99 9.00 13.37 -4.80
C SER A 99 10.22 12.52 -4.49
N GLY A 100 11.43 13.06 -4.72
CA GLY A 100 12.69 12.41 -4.35
C GLY A 100 12.84 12.20 -2.85
N MET A 101 12.53 13.21 -2.04
CA MET A 101 12.56 13.12 -0.57
C MET A 101 11.57 12.04 -0.06
N TRP A 102 10.35 12.02 -0.59
CA TRP A 102 9.36 10.98 -0.25
C TRP A 102 9.84 9.58 -0.61
N THR A 103 10.43 9.42 -1.80
CA THR A 103 10.98 8.13 -2.25
C THR A 103 12.08 7.64 -1.33
N ILE A 104 13.04 8.51 -0.96
CA ILE A 104 14.11 8.20 -0.03
C ILE A 104 13.54 7.83 1.34
N GLY A 105 12.56 8.60 1.85
CA GLY A 105 11.89 8.31 3.11
C GLY A 105 11.22 6.93 3.13
N ILE A 106 10.50 6.57 2.08
CA ILE A 106 9.87 5.25 1.95
C ILE A 106 10.92 4.14 1.89
N ILE A 107 12.00 4.31 1.12
CA ILE A 107 13.07 3.31 1.03
C ILE A 107 13.72 3.11 2.40
N LEU A 108 14.01 4.18 3.13
CA LEU A 108 14.58 4.10 4.49
C LEU A 108 13.64 3.36 5.44
N LEU A 109 12.34 3.63 5.39
CA LEU A 109 11.34 2.92 6.20
C LEU A 109 11.28 1.43 5.86
N ILE A 110 11.33 1.07 4.57
CA ILE A 110 11.34 -0.33 4.13
C ILE A 110 12.62 -1.03 4.62
N VAL A 111 13.79 -0.41 4.44
CA VAL A 111 15.07 -0.95 4.90
C VAL A 111 15.06 -1.15 6.41
N LEU A 112 14.56 -0.18 7.17
CA LEU A 112 14.44 -0.28 8.62
C LEU A 112 13.48 -1.41 9.01
N ALA A 113 12.33 -1.52 8.36
CA ALA A 113 11.36 -2.59 8.62
C ALA A 113 11.97 -3.98 8.37
N ILE A 114 12.72 -4.15 7.28
CA ILE A 114 13.42 -5.41 6.97
C ILE A 114 14.52 -5.68 8.01
N ALA A 115 15.29 -4.67 8.39
CA ALA A 115 16.40 -4.82 9.36
C ALA A 115 15.94 -5.17 10.77
N THR A 116 14.71 -4.80 11.14
CA THR A 116 14.13 -5.10 12.48
C THR A 116 13.28 -6.37 12.50
N SER A 117 12.93 -6.94 11.33
CA SER A 117 12.15 -8.18 11.27
C SER A 117 12.97 -9.41 11.61
N ALA A 118 12.36 -10.39 12.27
CA ALA A 118 12.95 -11.69 12.48
C ALA A 118 13.22 -12.40 11.14
N THR A 119 14.36 -13.09 11.03
CA THR A 119 14.66 -13.92 9.85
C THR A 119 14.46 -15.38 10.17
N ARG A 120 13.99 -16.14 9.16
CA ARG A 120 13.70 -17.58 9.28
C ARG A 120 14.56 -18.37 8.29
N ASP A 121 14.80 -19.62 8.62
CA ASP A 121 15.35 -20.60 7.69
C ASP A 121 14.25 -21.19 6.76
N ASN A 122 14.66 -22.08 5.86
CA ASN A 122 13.73 -22.76 4.96
C ASN A 122 12.75 -23.71 5.69
N GLY A 123 13.01 -24.04 6.94
CA GLY A 123 12.14 -24.84 7.80
C GLY A 123 11.14 -24.00 8.61
N GLY A 124 11.18 -22.68 8.48
CA GLY A 124 10.34 -21.73 9.20
C GLY A 124 10.84 -21.34 10.58
N SER A 125 11.95 -21.90 11.06
CA SER A 125 12.51 -21.58 12.38
C SER A 125 13.19 -20.21 12.39
N VAL A 126 12.98 -19.44 13.46
CA VAL A 126 13.65 -18.14 13.64
C VAL A 126 15.13 -18.35 13.86
N THR A 127 15.97 -17.80 12.97
CA THR A 127 17.43 -17.87 13.02
C THR A 127 18.07 -16.60 13.54
N GLN A 128 17.45 -15.46 13.28
CA GLN A 128 17.84 -14.18 13.87
C GLN A 128 16.62 -13.54 14.53
N GLY A 129 16.83 -13.06 15.75
CA GLY A 129 15.78 -12.38 16.50
C GLY A 129 15.35 -11.07 15.84
N GLY A 130 14.08 -10.72 16.01
CA GLY A 130 13.48 -9.50 15.50
C GLY A 130 11.97 -9.51 15.70
N ASP A 131 11.29 -8.45 15.24
CA ASP A 131 9.85 -8.34 15.38
C ASP A 131 9.12 -9.27 14.40
N ILE A 132 8.14 -10.01 14.93
CA ILE A 132 7.21 -10.83 14.17
C ILE A 132 5.82 -10.24 14.37
N THR A 133 5.12 -9.86 13.29
CA THR A 133 3.74 -9.40 13.41
C THR A 133 2.84 -10.52 13.89
N ALA A 134 1.79 -10.19 14.67
CA ALA A 134 0.87 -11.17 15.24
C ALA A 134 0.26 -12.11 14.18
N THR A 135 0.02 -11.61 12.98
CA THR A 135 -0.51 -12.37 11.84
C THR A 135 0.53 -13.24 11.11
N ALA A 136 1.83 -13.05 11.39
CA ALA A 136 2.92 -13.81 10.79
C ALA A 136 3.54 -14.82 11.77
N LEU A 137 3.01 -14.94 12.98
CA LEU A 137 3.42 -15.94 13.96
C LEU A 137 3.12 -17.34 13.43
N GLN A 138 4.07 -18.25 13.62
CA GLN A 138 3.99 -19.64 13.19
C GLN A 138 4.23 -20.60 14.35
N VAL A 139 3.72 -21.81 14.21
CA VAL A 139 3.96 -22.87 15.19
C VAL A 139 5.45 -23.17 15.29
N GLY A 140 5.99 -23.13 16.51
CA GLY A 140 7.41 -23.30 16.81
C GLY A 140 8.16 -21.97 17.00
N ASP A 141 7.50 -20.81 16.87
CA ASP A 141 8.12 -19.52 17.18
C ASP A 141 8.32 -19.36 18.68
N CYS A 142 9.54 -19.00 19.06
CA CYS A 142 9.88 -18.61 20.43
C CYS A 142 9.86 -17.07 20.53
N VAL A 143 9.12 -16.54 21.50
CA VAL A 143 8.80 -15.12 21.60
C VAL A 143 9.01 -14.56 22.99
N ASN A 144 9.24 -13.25 23.02
CA ASN A 144 9.41 -12.48 24.24
C ASN A 144 8.39 -11.34 24.35
N ASN A 145 8.44 -10.60 25.45
CA ASN A 145 7.61 -9.43 25.72
C ASN A 145 6.09 -9.72 25.71
N LEU A 146 5.72 -10.89 26.23
CA LEU A 146 4.33 -11.29 26.40
C LEU A 146 3.69 -10.42 27.50
N LYS A 147 2.83 -9.50 27.10
CA LYS A 147 2.09 -8.60 27.99
C LYS A 147 0.60 -8.81 27.77
N ASN A 148 -0.16 -8.78 28.85
CA ASN A 148 -1.61 -8.76 28.81
C ASN A 148 -2.10 -7.43 28.22
N SER A 149 -2.14 -7.33 26.90
CA SER A 149 -2.60 -6.17 26.14
C SER A 149 -3.70 -6.60 25.17
N THR A 150 -4.66 -5.73 24.97
CA THR A 150 -5.74 -5.95 23.99
C THR A 150 -5.33 -5.63 22.56
N ASP A 151 -4.16 -5.02 22.36
CA ASP A 151 -3.62 -4.64 21.06
C ASP A 151 -2.14 -5.09 20.96
N VAL A 152 -1.96 -6.34 20.56
CA VAL A 152 -0.63 -6.89 20.28
C VAL A 152 -0.43 -6.94 18.76
N ARG A 153 0.41 -6.05 18.24
CA ARG A 153 0.70 -5.97 16.80
C ARG A 153 1.87 -6.82 16.38
N SER A 154 2.89 -6.90 17.22
CA SER A 154 4.06 -7.72 17.00
C SER A 154 4.64 -8.23 18.33
N LEU A 155 5.38 -9.32 18.25
CA LEU A 155 6.15 -9.88 19.35
C LEU A 155 7.61 -10.06 18.90
N PRO A 156 8.59 -9.77 19.79
CA PRO A 156 9.98 -10.10 19.51
C PRO A 156 10.16 -11.62 19.43
N GLY A 157 10.43 -12.12 18.23
CA GLY A 157 10.81 -13.51 18.00
C GLY A 157 12.30 -13.69 18.22
N VAL A 158 12.68 -14.84 18.79
CA VAL A 158 14.07 -15.23 19.01
C VAL A 158 14.27 -16.70 18.64
N PRO A 159 15.50 -17.12 18.29
CA PRO A 159 15.81 -18.54 18.18
C PRO A 159 15.47 -19.26 19.49
N CYS A 160 14.79 -20.41 19.44
CA CYS A 160 14.38 -21.13 20.64
C CYS A 160 15.57 -21.61 21.49
N ALA A 161 16.76 -21.68 20.91
CA ALA A 161 17.99 -21.93 21.66
C ALA A 161 18.41 -20.79 22.61
N GLN A 162 17.78 -19.61 22.46
CA GLN A 162 18.01 -18.47 23.37
C GLN A 162 16.91 -18.41 24.42
N PRO A 163 17.15 -17.70 25.56
CA PRO A 163 16.10 -17.45 26.55
C PRO A 163 14.90 -16.75 25.98
N HIS A 164 13.69 -17.30 26.19
CA HIS A 164 12.43 -16.77 25.72
C HIS A 164 11.30 -16.99 26.72
N GLN A 165 10.25 -16.19 26.63
CA GLN A 165 9.13 -16.23 27.56
C GLN A 165 8.04 -17.23 27.15
N GLY A 166 7.91 -17.51 25.84
CA GLY A 166 6.91 -18.46 25.37
C GLY A 166 7.19 -18.99 23.99
N GLU A 167 6.52 -20.10 23.65
CA GLU A 167 6.59 -20.77 22.36
C GLU A 167 5.19 -20.90 21.75
N VAL A 168 5.04 -20.52 20.49
CA VAL A 168 3.79 -20.68 19.73
C VAL A 168 3.60 -22.16 19.42
N PHE A 169 2.56 -22.77 19.95
CA PHE A 169 2.28 -24.20 19.72
C PHE A 169 1.08 -24.44 18.80
N ALA A 170 0.20 -23.45 18.60
CA ALA A 170 -0.90 -23.59 17.67
C ALA A 170 -1.27 -22.22 17.03
N VAL A 171 -1.64 -22.27 15.75
CA VAL A 171 -2.23 -21.18 14.99
C VAL A 171 -3.40 -21.75 14.20
N PHE A 172 -4.59 -21.16 14.34
CA PHE A 172 -5.80 -21.62 13.67
C PHE A 172 -6.85 -20.50 13.62
N ASP A 173 -7.89 -20.70 12.82
CA ASP A 173 -9.03 -19.81 12.75
C ASP A 173 -10.22 -20.35 13.53
N LEU A 174 -10.93 -19.48 14.26
CA LEU A 174 -12.18 -19.82 14.91
C LEU A 174 -13.30 -19.98 13.88
N PRO A 175 -14.15 -21.02 14.00
CA PRO A 175 -15.38 -21.08 13.24
C PRO A 175 -16.33 -19.99 13.71
N GLY A 176 -17.16 -19.46 12.83
CA GLY A 176 -18.19 -18.51 13.25
C GLY A 176 -18.78 -17.66 12.16
N SER A 177 -19.93 -17.06 12.48
CA SER A 177 -20.62 -16.10 11.64
C SER A 177 -19.93 -14.72 11.67
N ARG A 178 -20.47 -13.75 10.93
CA ARG A 178 -20.01 -12.34 11.00
C ARG A 178 -20.31 -11.68 12.32
N THR A 179 -21.35 -12.16 13.03
CA THR A 179 -21.71 -11.59 14.32
C THR A 179 -20.72 -12.04 15.38
N TYR A 180 -20.15 -11.07 16.11
CA TYR A 180 -19.24 -11.34 17.23
C TYR A 180 -20.01 -11.99 18.39
N PRO A 181 -19.62 -13.19 18.87
CA PRO A 181 -20.37 -13.90 19.92
C PRO A 181 -20.14 -13.33 21.33
N GLY A 182 -19.30 -12.32 21.46
CA GLY A 182 -18.91 -11.73 22.72
C GLY A 182 -17.59 -12.27 23.26
N ARG A 183 -16.84 -11.41 23.96
CA ARG A 183 -15.51 -11.75 24.52
C ARG A 183 -15.52 -13.01 25.39
N PRO A 184 -16.50 -13.23 26.30
CA PRO A 184 -16.49 -14.44 27.14
C PRO A 184 -16.56 -15.72 26.31
N ALA A 185 -17.46 -15.77 25.31
CA ALA A 185 -17.66 -16.95 24.47
C ALA A 185 -16.40 -17.23 23.59
N VAL A 186 -15.81 -16.19 22.99
CA VAL A 186 -14.55 -16.35 22.23
C VAL A 186 -13.44 -16.86 23.13
N ARG A 187 -13.28 -16.28 24.33
CA ARG A 187 -12.23 -16.70 25.26
C ARG A 187 -12.37 -18.13 25.71
N GLU A 188 -13.59 -18.58 26.03
CA GLU A 188 -13.88 -19.96 26.43
C GLU A 188 -13.53 -20.95 25.30
N GLN A 189 -13.96 -20.65 24.07
CA GLN A 189 -13.64 -21.46 22.89
C GLN A 189 -12.14 -21.52 22.64
N VAL A 190 -11.46 -20.37 22.66
CA VAL A 190 -9.99 -20.29 22.49
C VAL A 190 -9.26 -21.11 23.56
N GLN A 191 -9.68 -21.00 24.82
CA GLN A 191 -9.04 -21.73 25.91
C GLN A 191 -9.21 -23.26 25.75
N ALA A 192 -10.40 -23.73 25.38
CA ALA A 192 -10.65 -25.14 25.11
C ALA A 192 -9.80 -25.68 23.96
N GLU A 193 -9.77 -24.97 22.83
CA GLU A 193 -8.99 -25.33 21.64
C GLU A 193 -7.49 -25.30 21.89
N CYS A 194 -6.97 -24.25 22.58
CA CYS A 194 -5.56 -24.18 22.91
C CYS A 194 -5.14 -25.32 23.85
N ASN A 195 -5.93 -25.64 24.88
CA ASN A 195 -5.64 -26.76 25.78
C ASN A 195 -5.53 -28.11 25.03
N SER A 196 -6.50 -28.40 24.17
CA SER A 196 -6.49 -29.65 23.38
C SER A 196 -5.29 -29.73 22.43
N ARG A 197 -4.87 -28.61 21.84
CA ARG A 197 -3.72 -28.55 20.95
C ARG A 197 -2.39 -28.58 21.69
N LEU A 198 -2.30 -28.06 22.91
CA LEU A 198 -1.12 -28.17 23.75
C LEU A 198 -0.82 -29.63 24.11
N GLU A 199 -1.85 -30.40 24.44
CA GLU A 199 -1.71 -31.83 24.73
C GLU A 199 -1.12 -32.61 23.55
N THR A 200 -1.48 -32.24 22.31
CA THR A 200 -0.91 -32.85 21.12
C THR A 200 0.51 -32.35 20.82
N TYR A 201 0.78 -31.07 21.06
CA TYR A 201 2.07 -30.45 20.77
C TYR A 201 3.17 -30.85 21.77
N SER A 202 2.82 -30.85 23.05
CA SER A 202 3.70 -31.16 24.15
C SER A 202 2.91 -31.76 25.32
N PRO A 203 2.76 -33.08 25.39
CA PRO A 203 2.04 -33.74 26.49
C PRO A 203 2.60 -33.42 27.87
N SER A 204 3.92 -33.24 27.99
CA SER A 204 4.55 -32.89 29.27
C SER A 204 4.20 -31.47 29.71
N ALA A 205 4.13 -30.50 28.76
CA ALA A 205 3.79 -29.13 29.09
C ALA A 205 2.34 -28.98 29.57
N GLN A 206 1.44 -29.85 29.15
CA GLN A 206 0.03 -29.88 29.60
C GLN A 206 -0.09 -30.17 31.11
N SER A 207 0.83 -30.97 31.68
CA SER A 207 0.83 -31.33 33.09
C SER A 207 1.82 -30.52 33.93
N ASP A 208 2.63 -29.68 33.28
CA ASP A 208 3.66 -28.87 33.96
C ASP A 208 3.06 -27.56 34.49
N THR A 209 2.98 -27.41 35.78
CA THR A 209 2.42 -26.22 36.44
C THR A 209 3.30 -24.97 36.29
N SER A 210 4.55 -25.11 35.79
CA SER A 210 5.40 -23.98 35.46
C SER A 210 5.15 -23.40 34.08
N ILE A 211 4.28 -24.05 33.29
CA ILE A 211 3.87 -23.63 31.96
C ILE A 211 2.46 -23.03 32.02
N GLY A 212 2.34 -21.78 31.68
CA GLY A 212 1.07 -21.08 31.51
C GLY A 212 0.61 -21.04 30.06
N LEU A 213 -0.59 -20.56 29.85
CA LEU A 213 -1.18 -20.41 28.52
C LEU A 213 -1.50 -18.97 28.24
N PHE A 214 -0.91 -18.44 27.18
CA PHE A 214 -1.22 -17.11 26.62
C PHE A 214 -1.83 -17.27 25.24
N SER A 215 -2.84 -16.47 24.92
CA SER A 215 -3.50 -16.54 23.61
C SER A 215 -3.75 -15.17 23.03
N LEU A 216 -3.50 -15.02 21.74
CA LEU A 216 -3.95 -13.89 20.92
C LEU A 216 -5.20 -14.35 20.16
N TYR A 217 -6.25 -13.54 20.20
CA TYR A 217 -7.52 -13.84 19.53
C TYR A 217 -8.24 -12.55 19.12
N PRO A 218 -9.11 -12.59 18.09
CA PRO A 218 -9.75 -11.41 17.56
C PRO A 218 -10.68 -10.74 18.57
N GLN A 219 -10.60 -9.41 18.58
CA GLN A 219 -11.56 -8.56 19.29
C GLN A 219 -12.74 -8.23 18.36
N GLN A 220 -13.82 -7.64 18.90
CA GLN A 220 -15.01 -7.33 18.13
C GLN A 220 -14.71 -6.56 16.83
N ALA A 221 -13.85 -5.54 16.89
CA ALA A 221 -13.55 -4.72 15.73
C ALA A 221 -12.85 -5.49 14.59
N SER A 222 -11.91 -6.38 14.91
CA SER A 222 -11.25 -7.22 13.91
C SER A 222 -12.14 -8.37 13.45
N TRP A 223 -12.96 -8.93 14.35
CA TRP A 223 -13.96 -9.95 14.01
C TRP A 223 -14.96 -9.50 12.95
N GLU A 224 -15.48 -8.27 13.08
CA GLU A 224 -16.39 -7.65 12.11
C GLU A 224 -15.73 -7.43 10.74
N GLN A 225 -14.40 -7.31 10.71
CA GLN A 225 -13.58 -7.23 9.49
C GLN A 225 -13.22 -8.60 8.93
N GLY A 226 -13.63 -9.70 9.58
CA GLY A 226 -13.39 -11.05 9.11
C GLY A 226 -12.23 -11.79 9.78
N ASP A 227 -11.52 -11.16 10.72
CA ASP A 227 -10.45 -11.80 11.47
C ASP A 227 -11.02 -12.93 12.37
N ARG A 228 -10.38 -14.10 12.30
CA ARG A 228 -10.71 -15.30 13.09
C ARG A 228 -9.45 -15.93 13.68
N GLY A 229 -8.29 -15.36 13.40
CA GLY A 229 -7.00 -15.92 13.75
C GLY A 229 -6.79 -16.03 15.26
N VAL A 230 -6.35 -17.20 15.69
CA VAL A 230 -5.95 -17.46 17.07
C VAL A 230 -4.51 -17.96 17.07
N VAL A 231 -3.73 -17.42 18.00
CA VAL A 231 -2.38 -17.88 18.27
C VAL A 231 -2.30 -18.33 19.74
N CYS A 232 -1.96 -19.59 19.96
CA CYS A 232 -1.75 -20.14 21.31
C CYS A 232 -0.25 -20.22 21.61
N ILE A 233 0.14 -19.70 22.76
CA ILE A 233 1.53 -19.61 23.21
C ILE A 233 1.63 -20.26 24.58
N ALA A 234 2.51 -21.26 24.71
CA ALA A 234 2.89 -21.83 26.00
C ALA A 234 3.94 -20.90 26.62
N THR A 235 3.69 -20.44 27.82
CA THR A 235 4.52 -19.43 28.49
C THR A 235 5.17 -19.97 29.76
N ALA A 236 6.40 -19.56 30.05
CA ALA A 236 6.94 -19.74 31.38
C ALA A 236 6.17 -18.88 32.39
N GLU A 237 5.67 -19.48 33.48
CA GLU A 237 4.98 -18.75 34.57
C GLU A 237 5.88 -17.67 35.17
N THR A 238 7.16 -17.95 35.25
CA THR A 238 8.18 -17.01 35.77
C THR A 238 9.45 -17.07 34.93
N GLY A 239 10.01 -15.90 34.58
CA GLY A 239 11.29 -15.79 33.91
C GLY A 239 11.24 -16.20 32.42
N THR A 240 12.20 -17.04 32.03
CA THR A 240 12.37 -17.50 30.63
C THR A 240 12.74 -18.98 30.60
N VAL A 241 12.43 -19.63 29.51
CA VAL A 241 12.85 -21.00 29.17
C VAL A 241 13.85 -20.98 28.02
N THR A 242 14.56 -22.09 27.81
CA THR A 242 15.50 -22.28 26.70
C THR A 242 15.22 -23.61 26.03
N GLY A 243 15.23 -23.64 24.73
CA GLY A 243 14.87 -24.81 23.93
C GLY A 243 13.36 -24.93 23.69
N SER A 244 12.97 -25.66 22.64
CA SER A 244 11.58 -25.90 22.31
C SER A 244 10.93 -26.95 23.24
N ILE A 245 9.63 -26.77 23.50
CA ILE A 245 8.79 -27.74 24.21
C ILE A 245 8.17 -28.79 23.27
N LYS A 246 8.33 -28.64 21.96
CA LYS A 246 7.73 -29.53 20.96
C LYS A 246 8.13 -30.99 21.17
N GLY A 247 7.14 -31.85 21.28
CA GLY A 247 7.33 -33.30 21.40
C GLY A 247 7.91 -33.78 22.76
N LYS A 248 7.83 -32.94 23.78
CA LYS A 248 8.27 -33.29 25.14
C LYS A 248 7.09 -33.84 25.96
#